data_906442bfb069dfa366958fc5e521ce7b
#
_entry.id   906442bfb069dfa366958fc5e521ce7b
#
_cell.length_a   1.000
_cell.length_b   1.000
_cell.length_c   1.000
_cell.angle_alpha   90.00
_cell.angle_beta   90.00
_cell.angle_gamma   90.00
#
_symmetry.space_group_name_H-M   'P 1'
#
loop_
_entity.id
_entity.type
_entity.pdbx_description
1 polymer ?
#
loop_
_entity_poly.entity_id
_entity_poly.type
_entity_poly.pdbx_seq_one_letter_code
_entity_poly.pdbx_strand_id
1 'polypeptide(L)'
;MQLFRIEVDDDNREIVKYKSGDFPFLIYTDEFRLFDEGYIRWHWHKDLQISYVLNDDICFQVGGKEIVLVPGEGIIFNSNVLHQIKPVNYNCKMISIMFDQSLITGSEHSLIRKKYVDAVINTNNLDF
;
A
#
# COMPACT_ATOMS: atom_id res chain seq x y z
N MET A 1 1.38 11.07 -8.16
CA MET A 1 0.44 11.82 -7.31
C MET A 1 1.01 11.91 -5.90
N GLN A 2 0.86 13.03 -5.25
CA GLN A 2 1.29 13.22 -3.86
C GLN A 2 0.06 13.47 -2.99
N LEU A 3 -0.07 12.71 -1.91
CA LEU A 3 -1.09 12.97 -0.90
C LEU A 3 -0.48 13.76 0.27
N PHE A 4 -1.30 14.54 0.95
CA PHE A 4 -0.90 15.29 2.14
C PHE A 4 -1.37 14.60 3.42
N ARG A 5 -2.34 13.70 3.30
CA ARG A 5 -2.85 12.86 4.37
C ARG A 5 -3.67 11.71 3.79
N ILE A 6 -3.81 10.67 4.58
CA ILE A 6 -4.71 9.56 4.28
C ILE A 6 -6.01 9.80 5.03
N GLU A 7 -7.12 9.83 4.31
CA GLU A 7 -8.45 9.93 4.92
C GLU A 7 -9.00 8.53 5.14
N VAL A 8 -9.52 8.29 6.33
CA VAL A 8 -10.06 6.99 6.72
C VAL A 8 -11.46 7.16 7.33
N ASP A 9 -12.26 6.09 7.26
CA ASP A 9 -13.54 6.02 7.95
C ASP A 9 -13.35 5.55 9.41
N ASP A 10 -14.44 5.29 10.12
CA ASP A 10 -14.41 4.89 11.52
C ASP A 10 -13.72 3.54 11.75
N ASP A 11 -13.61 2.71 10.72
CA ASP A 11 -12.94 1.41 10.77
C ASP A 11 -11.50 1.45 10.27
N ASN A 12 -10.94 2.64 10.06
CA ASN A 12 -9.61 2.87 9.47
C ASN A 12 -9.48 2.43 8.01
N ARG A 13 -10.60 2.25 7.31
CA ARG A 13 -10.58 1.99 5.89
C ARG A 13 -10.28 3.29 5.14
N GLU A 14 -9.31 3.23 4.23
CA GLU A 14 -8.95 4.39 3.42
C GLU A 14 -10.09 4.81 2.51
N ILE A 15 -10.38 6.09 2.49
CA ILE A 15 -11.34 6.70 1.56
C ILE A 15 -10.54 7.17 0.35
N VAL A 16 -10.58 6.38 -0.73
CA VAL A 16 -9.81 6.66 -1.94
C VAL A 16 -10.62 7.57 -2.86
N LYS A 17 -10.32 8.87 -2.81
CA LYS A 17 -11.08 9.89 -3.56
C LYS A 17 -10.61 10.08 -5.01
N TYR A 18 -9.40 9.66 -5.31
CA TYR A 18 -8.75 9.99 -6.59
C TYR A 18 -8.75 8.86 -7.60
N LYS A 19 -9.24 7.69 -7.19
CA LYS A 19 -9.32 6.55 -8.09
C LYS A 19 -10.60 6.66 -8.91
N SER A 20 -10.47 6.88 -10.22
CA SER A 20 -11.63 6.80 -11.10
C SER A 20 -12.00 5.32 -11.29
N GLY A 21 -13.30 5.02 -11.45
CA GLY A 21 -13.77 3.65 -11.56
C GLY A 21 -13.18 2.85 -12.72
N ASP A 22 -12.64 3.55 -13.72
CA ASP A 22 -12.10 2.92 -14.93
C ASP A 22 -10.61 2.61 -14.84
N PHE A 23 -9.90 3.16 -13.83
CA PHE A 23 -8.47 2.92 -13.69
C PHE A 23 -8.21 1.84 -12.66
N PRO A 24 -7.55 0.72 -13.07
CA PRO A 24 -7.26 -0.37 -12.15
C PRO A 24 -6.07 -0.11 -11.24
N PHE A 25 -5.34 0.98 -11.43
CA PHE A 25 -4.18 1.28 -10.59
C PHE A 25 -4.00 2.78 -10.38
N LEU A 26 -3.28 3.12 -9.30
CA LEU A 26 -2.83 4.47 -8.97
C LEU A 26 -1.35 4.42 -8.60
N ILE A 27 -0.61 5.46 -8.97
CA ILE A 27 0.78 5.61 -8.59
C ILE A 27 0.91 6.86 -7.73
N TYR A 28 1.48 6.68 -6.52
CA TYR A 28 1.77 7.76 -5.60
C TYR A 28 3.26 7.96 -5.46
N THR A 29 3.69 9.22 -5.41
CA THR A 29 5.01 9.58 -4.91
C THR A 29 4.81 10.13 -3.52
N ASP A 30 5.30 9.43 -2.51
CA ASP A 30 5.09 9.81 -1.12
C ASP A 30 6.33 10.52 -0.60
N GLU A 31 6.26 11.85 -0.52
CA GLU A 31 7.25 12.68 0.17
C GLU A 31 6.71 12.96 1.57
N PHE A 32 7.30 12.32 2.58
CA PHE A 32 6.74 12.39 3.94
C PHE A 32 6.74 13.79 4.54
N ARG A 33 7.65 14.65 4.13
CA ARG A 33 7.66 16.06 4.58
C ARG A 33 6.40 16.82 4.19
N LEU A 34 5.67 16.34 3.17
CA LEU A 34 4.45 16.98 2.68
C LEU A 34 3.19 16.43 3.33
N PHE A 35 3.29 15.34 4.10
CA PHE A 35 2.14 14.83 4.85
C PHE A 35 1.90 15.70 6.08
N ASP A 36 0.64 16.01 6.36
CA ASP A 36 0.25 16.85 7.49
C ASP A 36 0.78 16.33 8.83
N GLU A 37 0.78 15.00 9.02
CA GLU A 37 1.25 14.36 10.25
C GLU A 37 2.70 13.88 10.14
N GLY A 38 3.33 13.96 8.97
CA GLY A 38 4.68 13.49 8.74
C GLY A 38 4.81 11.98 8.57
N TYR A 39 3.70 11.26 8.57
CA TYR A 39 3.68 9.81 8.38
C TYR A 39 2.32 9.39 7.81
N ILE A 40 2.22 8.12 7.37
CA ILE A 40 0.97 7.56 6.88
C ILE A 40 0.34 6.75 8.01
N ARG A 41 -0.81 7.21 8.49
CA ARG A 41 -1.50 6.65 9.65
C ARG A 41 -2.01 5.23 9.38
N TRP A 42 -2.40 4.53 10.42
CA TRP A 42 -3.04 3.22 10.32
C TRP A 42 -4.23 3.28 9.39
N HIS A 43 -4.22 2.42 8.37
CA HIS A 43 -5.32 2.32 7.41
C HIS A 43 -5.28 0.97 6.71
N TRP A 44 -6.34 0.67 6.00
CA TRP A 44 -6.42 -0.50 5.13
C TRP A 44 -7.28 -0.16 3.91
N HIS A 45 -7.09 -0.92 2.86
CA HIS A 45 -7.83 -0.77 1.61
C HIS A 45 -7.90 -2.10 0.88
N LYS A 46 -8.86 -2.21 -0.04
CA LYS A 46 -9.08 -3.41 -0.82
C LYS A 46 -7.98 -3.64 -1.84
N ASP A 47 -7.43 -2.58 -2.39
CA ASP A 47 -6.40 -2.69 -3.40
C ASP A 47 -5.12 -3.32 -2.85
N LEU A 48 -4.41 -4.02 -3.71
CA LEU A 48 -3.05 -4.44 -3.44
C LEU A 48 -2.13 -3.23 -3.55
N GLN A 49 -1.04 -3.23 -2.81
CA GLN A 49 -0.10 -2.12 -2.82
C GLN A 49 1.33 -2.62 -2.88
N ILE A 50 2.14 -1.99 -3.73
CA ILE A 50 3.57 -2.18 -3.74
C ILE A 50 4.20 -0.85 -3.38
N SER A 51 5.04 -0.82 -2.36
CA SER A 51 5.78 0.39 -1.96
C SER A 51 7.28 0.15 -2.11
N TYR A 52 7.96 1.12 -2.69
CA TYR A 52 9.39 1.08 -2.97
C TYR A 52 10.10 2.27 -2.34
N VAL A 53 11.11 1.99 -1.53
CA VAL A 53 11.85 3.01 -0.80
C VAL A 53 12.89 3.65 -1.70
N LEU A 54 12.83 4.97 -1.85
CA LEU A 54 13.71 5.71 -2.77
C LEU A 54 14.98 6.23 -2.09
N ASN A 55 14.82 6.85 -0.94
CA ASN A 55 15.92 7.43 -0.20
C ASN A 55 15.63 7.29 1.29
N ASP A 56 16.63 7.03 2.08
CA ASP A 56 16.50 6.87 3.52
C ASP A 56 15.52 5.77 3.99
N ASP A 57 15.69 5.30 5.20
CA ASP A 57 14.96 4.15 5.72
C ASP A 57 13.52 4.50 6.06
N ILE A 58 12.62 3.55 5.87
CA ILE A 58 11.21 3.69 6.19
C ILE A 58 10.77 2.48 7.02
N CYS A 59 10.04 2.74 8.09
CA CYS A 59 9.48 1.71 8.96
C CYS A 59 8.04 1.41 8.56
N PHE A 60 7.78 0.13 8.27
CA PHE A 60 6.45 -0.37 7.94
C PHE A 60 5.94 -1.22 9.10
N GLN A 61 4.76 -0.89 9.60
CA GLN A 61 4.08 -1.68 10.63
C GLN A 61 2.89 -2.39 10.00
N VAL A 62 2.94 -3.71 9.94
CA VAL A 62 1.99 -4.55 9.21
C VAL A 62 1.71 -5.80 10.02
N GLY A 63 0.42 -6.07 10.31
CA GLY A 63 0.03 -7.32 10.94
C GLY A 63 0.74 -7.64 12.25
N GLY A 64 1.03 -6.63 13.06
CA GLY A 64 1.76 -6.80 14.33
C GLY A 64 3.26 -6.90 14.18
N LYS A 65 3.77 -6.77 12.97
CA LYS A 65 5.20 -6.79 12.68
C LYS A 65 5.69 -5.40 12.34
N GLU A 66 6.97 -5.16 12.63
CA GLU A 66 7.64 -3.92 12.29
C GLU A 66 8.83 -4.25 11.38
N ILE A 67 8.84 -3.65 10.20
CA ILE A 67 9.84 -3.93 9.17
C ILE A 67 10.46 -2.62 8.73
N VAL A 68 11.78 -2.51 8.82
CA VAL A 68 12.51 -1.35 8.32
C VAL A 68 13.12 -1.71 6.98
N LEU A 69 12.74 -0.96 5.94
CA LEU A 69 13.30 -1.12 4.61
C LEU A 69 14.25 0.02 4.29
N VAL A 70 15.33 -0.32 3.61
CA VAL A 70 16.34 0.64 3.16
C VAL A 70 16.12 1.00 1.69
N PRO A 71 16.74 2.08 1.18
CA PRO A 71 16.59 2.46 -0.22
C PRO A 71 16.89 1.29 -1.17
N GLY A 72 16.03 1.12 -2.17
CA GLY A 72 16.14 0.03 -3.13
C GLY A 72 15.31 -1.20 -2.77
N GLU A 73 14.74 -1.25 -1.57
CA GLU A 73 13.88 -2.34 -1.14
C GLU A 73 12.41 -1.99 -1.30
N GLY A 74 11.58 -3.00 -1.48
CA GLY A 74 10.14 -2.85 -1.63
C GLY A 74 9.37 -3.82 -0.78
N ILE A 75 8.08 -3.52 -0.61
CA ILE A 75 7.15 -4.34 0.17
C ILE A 75 5.83 -4.45 -0.59
N ILE A 76 5.18 -5.60 -0.48
CA ILE A 76 3.86 -5.83 -1.05
C ILE A 76 2.87 -5.94 0.10
N PHE A 77 1.86 -5.07 0.08
CA PHE A 77 0.74 -5.13 1.02
C PHE A 77 -0.40 -5.91 0.39
N ASN A 78 -0.85 -6.91 1.09
CA ASN A 78 -1.99 -7.69 0.67
C ASN A 78 -3.29 -6.89 0.82
N SER A 79 -4.35 -7.37 0.17
CA SER A 79 -5.68 -6.75 0.27
C SER A 79 -6.18 -6.75 1.70
N ASN A 80 -6.75 -5.64 2.14
CA ASN A 80 -7.40 -5.46 3.45
C ASN A 80 -6.48 -5.59 4.67
N VAL A 81 -5.18 -5.46 4.50
CA VAL A 81 -4.23 -5.53 5.61
C VAL A 81 -4.06 -4.14 6.24
N LEU A 82 -4.25 -4.08 7.55
CA LEU A 82 -4.04 -2.84 8.32
C LEU A 82 -2.54 -2.56 8.41
N HIS A 83 -2.15 -1.37 8.03
CA HIS A 83 -0.74 -0.98 8.04
C HIS A 83 -0.55 0.50 8.34
N GLN A 84 0.65 0.83 8.81
CA GLN A 84 1.10 2.18 9.08
C GLN A 84 2.53 2.33 8.55
N ILE A 85 2.87 3.49 8.02
CA ILE A 85 4.17 3.73 7.41
C ILE A 85 4.78 4.99 8.03
N LYS A 86 5.96 4.85 8.64
CA LYS A 86 6.67 5.94 9.31
C LYS A 86 8.06 6.13 8.74
N PRO A 87 8.41 7.35 8.31
CA PRO A 87 9.77 7.64 7.88
C PRO A 87 10.70 7.75 9.09
N VAL A 88 11.98 7.49 8.88
CA VAL A 88 12.98 7.73 9.92
C VAL A 88 13.38 9.21 9.97
N ASN A 89 13.17 9.96 8.89
CA ASN A 89 13.37 11.42 8.87
C ASN A 89 12.48 12.07 7.80
N TYR A 90 12.50 13.40 7.74
CA TYR A 90 11.65 14.18 6.85
C TYR A 90 11.97 14.03 5.36
N ASN A 91 13.17 13.58 5.03
CA ASN A 91 13.58 13.48 3.64
C ASN A 91 13.18 12.16 2.97
N CYS A 92 12.55 11.28 3.72
CA CYS A 92 12.13 9.99 3.19
C CYS A 92 11.14 10.16 2.05
N LYS A 93 11.37 9.40 0.99
CA LYS A 93 10.49 9.33 -0.17
C LYS A 93 10.28 7.88 -0.57
N MET A 94 9.08 7.57 -1.00
CA MET A 94 8.78 6.25 -1.58
C MET A 94 7.81 6.39 -2.74
N ILE A 95 7.77 5.38 -3.58
CA ILE A 95 6.77 5.26 -4.62
C ILE A 95 5.85 4.11 -4.22
N SER A 96 4.55 4.36 -4.27
CA SER A 96 3.54 3.33 -4.01
C SER A 96 2.65 3.15 -5.22
N ILE A 97 2.40 1.91 -5.57
CA ILE A 97 1.49 1.53 -6.63
C ILE A 97 0.35 0.76 -5.98
N MET A 98 -0.86 1.30 -6.11
CA MET A 98 -2.07 0.62 -5.65
C MET A 98 -2.82 0.13 -6.87
N PHE A 99 -3.24 -1.12 -6.85
CA PHE A 99 -3.91 -1.71 -8.01
C PHE A 99 -4.98 -2.71 -7.58
N ASP A 100 -6.00 -2.80 -8.45
CA ASP A 100 -7.05 -3.79 -8.28
C ASP A 100 -6.53 -5.17 -8.68
N GLN A 101 -7.02 -6.21 -8.04
CA GLN A 101 -6.69 -7.60 -8.38
C GLN A 101 -6.89 -7.90 -9.85
N SER A 102 -7.90 -7.30 -10.45
CA SER A 102 -8.23 -7.52 -11.87
C SER A 102 -7.10 -7.12 -12.81
N LEU A 103 -6.21 -6.23 -12.39
CA LEU A 103 -5.06 -5.85 -13.20
C LEU A 103 -4.13 -7.03 -13.48
N ILE A 104 -4.00 -7.94 -12.51
CA ILE A 104 -3.14 -9.13 -12.66
C ILE A 104 -3.89 -10.26 -13.34
N THR A 105 -5.15 -10.47 -12.98
CA THR A 105 -5.90 -11.66 -13.39
C THR A 105 -6.83 -11.44 -14.57
N GLY A 106 -7.18 -10.19 -14.85
CA GLY A 106 -8.16 -9.81 -15.87
C GLY A 106 -9.58 -10.08 -15.42
N SER A 107 -9.99 -11.32 -15.32
CA SER A 107 -11.34 -11.68 -14.92
C SER A 107 -11.35 -12.61 -13.71
N GLU A 108 -12.52 -12.70 -13.05
CA GLU A 108 -12.70 -13.57 -11.91
C GLU A 108 -12.57 -15.06 -12.24
N HIS A 109 -12.78 -15.41 -13.50
CA HIS A 109 -12.70 -16.80 -13.98
C HIS A 109 -11.32 -17.17 -14.49
N SER A 110 -10.37 -16.25 -14.43
CA SER A 110 -9.01 -16.52 -14.86
C SER A 110 -8.37 -17.61 -13.99
N LEU A 111 -7.68 -18.56 -14.66
CA LEU A 111 -6.95 -19.61 -13.97
C LEU A 111 -5.84 -19.04 -13.07
N ILE A 112 -5.22 -17.94 -13.51
CA ILE A 112 -4.19 -17.24 -12.74
C ILE A 112 -4.78 -16.72 -11.44
N ARG A 113 -5.94 -16.07 -11.49
CA ARG A 113 -6.63 -15.59 -10.29
C ARG A 113 -6.88 -16.72 -9.31
N LYS A 114 -7.46 -17.83 -9.77
CA LYS A 114 -7.80 -18.96 -8.90
C LYS A 114 -6.58 -19.61 -8.27
N LYS A 115 -5.52 -19.80 -9.05
CA LYS A 115 -4.37 -20.55 -8.57
C LYS A 115 -3.35 -19.73 -7.79
N TYR A 116 -3.22 -18.45 -8.11
CA TYR A 116 -2.14 -17.65 -7.56
C TYR A 116 -2.62 -16.44 -6.79
N VAL A 117 -3.47 -15.60 -7.37
CA VAL A 117 -3.86 -14.34 -6.75
C VAL A 117 -4.77 -14.58 -5.55
N ASP A 118 -5.78 -15.42 -5.67
CA ASP A 118 -6.68 -15.71 -4.55
C ASP A 118 -5.91 -16.38 -3.41
N ALA A 119 -4.96 -17.24 -3.71
CA ALA A 119 -4.11 -17.85 -2.70
C ALA A 119 -3.28 -16.81 -1.95
N VAL A 120 -2.71 -15.84 -2.66
CA VAL A 120 -1.92 -14.76 -2.06
C VAL A 120 -2.81 -13.87 -1.17
N ILE A 121 -3.96 -13.46 -1.70
CA ILE A 121 -4.88 -12.56 -0.98
C ILE A 121 -5.42 -13.20 0.28
N ASN A 122 -5.75 -14.49 0.22
CA ASN A 122 -6.38 -15.21 1.32
C ASN A 122 -5.39 -15.84 2.31
N THR A 123 -4.10 -15.70 2.07
CA THR A 123 -3.09 -16.28 2.96
C THR A 123 -2.71 -15.28 4.04
N ASN A 124 -2.98 -15.63 5.31
CA ASN A 124 -2.69 -14.75 6.45
C ASN A 124 -1.20 -14.53 6.69
N ASN A 125 -0.33 -15.31 6.06
CA ASN A 125 1.12 -15.17 6.21
C ASN A 125 1.73 -14.10 5.29
N LEU A 126 0.96 -13.61 4.33
CA LEU A 126 1.44 -12.67 3.31
C LEU A 126 0.86 -11.28 3.56
N ASP A 127 1.27 -10.67 4.66
CA ASP A 127 0.87 -9.30 4.99
C ASP A 127 1.65 -8.27 4.18
N PHE A 128 2.79 -8.70 3.70
CA PHE A 128 3.72 -7.86 2.94
C PHE A 128 4.47 -8.70 1.91
#